data_2bc90ee5673f0d2c8d44f470ca0275d2
#
_entry.id   2bc90ee5673f0d2c8d44f470ca0275d2
#
_cell.length_a   1.000
_cell.length_b   1.000
_cell.length_c   1.000
_cell.angle_alpha   90.00
_cell.angle_beta   90.00
_cell.angle_gamma   90.00
#
_symmetry.space_group_name_H-M   'P 1'
#
loop_
_entity.id
_entity.type
_entity.pdbx_description
1 polymer ?
#
loop_
_entity_poly.entity_id
_entity_poly.type
_entity_poly.pdbx_seq_one_letter_code
_entity_poly.pdbx_strand_id
1 'polypeptide(L)'
;MFLWTDDQKNAFLRLKEALTTTPVLGMPTTTDVFYLDNDGSDVGFGSVLSQRQGDREVVIAYASRVLSKAERNYDVTKRELLAFVVGLKTLRHYLLAQHFVVRTDHSALQWIRRMPEPMGPLARWLTLLEQFDFEIQFHSGVKKCKLRWVVEETALRRG
;
A
#
# COMPACT_ATOMS: atom_id res chain seq x y z
N MET A 1 -0.14 -2.14 31.37
CA MET A 1 -1.30 -1.58 30.65
C MET A 1 -0.82 -0.34 29.91
N PHE A 2 -0.99 -0.26 28.60
CA PHE A 2 -0.60 0.94 27.82
C PHE A 2 -1.62 2.04 28.07
N LEU A 3 -1.15 3.24 28.45
CA LEU A 3 -2.00 4.41 28.68
C LEU A 3 -1.76 5.42 27.55
N TRP A 4 -2.83 5.82 26.89
CA TRP A 4 -2.81 6.87 25.88
C TRP A 4 -2.96 8.22 26.55
N THR A 5 -1.85 8.90 26.81
CA THR A 5 -1.80 10.22 27.44
C THR A 5 -1.67 11.34 26.42
N ASP A 6 -1.67 12.58 26.86
CA ASP A 6 -1.48 13.75 25.99
C ASP A 6 -0.10 13.75 25.30
N ASP A 7 0.93 13.21 25.93
CA ASP A 7 2.25 13.09 25.32
C ASP A 7 2.23 12.19 24.08
N GLN A 8 1.59 11.00 24.18
CA GLN A 8 1.44 10.09 23.05
C GLN A 8 0.57 10.71 21.95
N LYS A 9 -0.50 11.41 22.33
CA LYS A 9 -1.37 12.12 21.40
C LYS A 9 -0.60 13.22 20.66
N ASN A 10 0.19 14.01 21.36
CA ASN A 10 1.00 15.07 20.74
C ASN A 10 2.10 14.51 19.83
N ALA A 11 2.78 13.44 20.25
CA ALA A 11 3.76 12.74 19.41
C ALA A 11 3.11 12.21 18.13
N PHE A 12 1.94 11.60 18.24
CA PHE A 12 1.17 11.11 17.10
C PHE A 12 0.79 12.23 16.12
N LEU A 13 0.28 13.37 16.64
CA LEU A 13 -0.10 14.52 15.80
C LEU A 13 1.12 15.11 15.06
N ARG A 14 2.27 15.21 15.72
CA ARG A 14 3.52 15.68 15.11
C ARG A 14 3.99 14.75 14.00
N LEU A 15 3.92 13.42 14.23
CA LEU A 15 4.28 12.44 13.20
C LEU A 15 3.35 12.51 12.00
N LYS A 16 2.05 12.64 12.25
CA LYS A 16 1.07 12.79 11.19
C LYS A 16 1.32 14.04 10.35
N GLU A 17 1.57 15.17 10.98
CA GLU A 17 1.91 16.42 10.31
C GLU A 17 3.19 16.26 9.47
N ALA A 18 4.25 15.70 10.04
CA ALA A 18 5.50 15.47 9.34
C ALA A 18 5.34 14.57 8.09
N LEU A 19 4.46 13.55 8.16
CA LEU A 19 4.20 12.65 7.03
C LEU A 19 3.34 13.30 5.92
N THR A 20 2.55 14.31 6.25
CA THR A 20 1.61 14.96 5.31
C THR A 20 2.07 16.32 4.81
N THR A 21 3.28 16.73 5.18
CA THR A 21 3.89 18.01 4.76
C THR A 21 5.22 17.80 4.04
N THR A 22 5.67 18.82 3.36
CA THR A 22 7.04 18.85 2.80
C THR A 22 8.08 18.80 3.93
N PRO A 23 9.22 18.12 3.74
CA PRO A 23 9.72 17.52 2.50
C PRO A 23 9.32 16.06 2.29
N VAL A 24 8.49 15.45 3.16
CA VAL A 24 8.12 14.03 3.06
C VAL A 24 7.07 13.83 1.96
N LEU A 25 6.00 14.64 1.96
CA LEU A 25 4.98 14.62 0.92
C LEU A 25 5.32 15.63 -0.17
N GLY A 26 5.34 15.19 -1.42
CA GLY A 26 5.68 16.01 -2.57
C GLY A 26 4.68 15.93 -3.70
N MET A 27 4.92 16.74 -4.72
CA MET A 27 4.12 16.71 -5.94
C MET A 27 4.70 15.71 -6.94
N PRO A 28 3.86 14.98 -7.68
CA PRO A 28 4.33 14.07 -8.70
C PRO A 28 4.95 14.83 -9.88
N THR A 29 6.00 14.25 -10.46
CA THR A 29 6.56 14.69 -11.74
C THR A 29 6.04 13.77 -12.86
N THR A 30 6.11 14.25 -14.10
CA THR A 30 5.67 13.49 -15.27
C THR A 30 6.74 12.56 -15.84
N THR A 31 7.99 12.71 -15.40
CA THR A 31 9.16 12.01 -15.96
C THR A 31 9.67 10.88 -15.09
N ASP A 32 9.36 10.91 -13.79
CA ASP A 32 9.92 9.96 -12.83
C ASP A 32 9.00 8.75 -12.63
N VAL A 33 9.60 7.59 -12.43
CA VAL A 33 8.89 6.34 -12.23
C VAL A 33 8.24 6.31 -10.85
N PHE A 34 7.00 5.87 -10.79
CA PHE A 34 6.31 5.61 -9.53
C PHE A 34 6.72 4.28 -8.93
N TYR A 35 6.80 4.26 -7.61
CA TYR A 35 6.98 3.07 -6.79
C TYR A 35 5.76 2.90 -5.89
N LEU A 36 5.17 1.71 -5.94
CA LEU A 36 4.04 1.34 -5.09
C LEU A 36 4.47 0.29 -4.08
N ASP A 37 4.47 0.67 -2.81
CA ASP A 37 4.67 -0.23 -1.67
C ASP A 37 3.33 -0.58 -1.06
N ASN A 38 3.10 -1.88 -0.83
CA ASN A 38 1.91 -2.36 -0.14
C ASN A 38 2.32 -3.22 1.06
N ASP A 39 1.59 -3.06 2.14
CA ASP A 39 1.72 -3.91 3.32
C ASP A 39 0.35 -4.21 3.90
N GLY A 40 0.18 -5.44 4.40
CA GLY A 40 -1.07 -5.92 4.96
C GLY A 40 -0.87 -6.52 6.34
N SER A 41 -1.87 -6.34 7.20
CA SER A 41 -2.00 -7.00 8.49
C SER A 41 -3.30 -7.78 8.56
N ASP A 42 -3.55 -8.43 9.70
CA ASP A 42 -4.81 -9.16 9.94
C ASP A 42 -6.03 -8.23 10.06
N VAL A 43 -5.81 -6.94 10.24
CA VAL A 43 -6.88 -5.95 10.47
C VAL A 43 -7.06 -4.96 9.33
N GLY A 44 -6.03 -4.71 8.54
CA GLY A 44 -6.07 -3.73 7.47
C GLY A 44 -4.82 -3.75 6.59
N PHE A 45 -4.77 -2.84 5.64
CA PHE A 45 -3.62 -2.68 4.76
C PHE A 45 -3.36 -1.20 4.48
N GLY A 46 -2.13 -0.92 4.07
CA GLY A 46 -1.67 0.38 3.63
C GLY A 46 -0.90 0.29 2.33
N SER A 47 -0.94 1.39 1.58
CA SER A 47 -0.15 1.58 0.38
C SER A 47 0.54 2.93 0.44
N VAL A 48 1.77 2.99 -0.02
CA VAL A 48 2.52 4.23 -0.21
C VAL A 48 2.91 4.32 -1.68
N LEU A 49 2.56 5.44 -2.30
CA LEU A 49 3.02 5.80 -3.63
C LEU A 49 4.15 6.79 -3.50
N SER A 50 5.29 6.49 -4.09
CA SER A 50 6.46 7.36 -4.09
C SER A 50 7.03 7.51 -5.49
N GLN A 51 7.89 8.52 -5.67
CA GLN A 51 8.73 8.72 -6.86
C GLN A 51 10.17 8.98 -6.43
N ARG A 52 11.10 8.55 -7.25
CA ARG A 52 12.51 8.91 -7.08
C ARG A 52 12.81 10.16 -7.88
N GLN A 53 12.73 11.31 -7.23
CA GLN A 53 13.00 12.63 -7.81
C GLN A 53 14.46 13.02 -7.54
N GLY A 54 15.32 12.88 -8.55
CA GLY A 54 16.77 12.99 -8.39
C GLY A 54 17.32 11.93 -7.44
N ASP A 55 18.03 12.34 -6.39
CA ASP A 55 18.63 11.44 -5.40
C ASP A 55 17.71 11.11 -4.22
N ARG A 56 16.49 11.63 -4.21
CA ARG A 56 15.54 11.45 -3.09
C ARG A 56 14.32 10.66 -3.51
N GLU A 57 13.85 9.83 -2.61
CA GLU A 57 12.53 9.21 -2.73
C GLU A 57 11.51 10.09 -2.00
N VAL A 58 10.54 10.59 -2.76
CA VAL A 58 9.50 11.51 -2.30
C VAL A 58 8.17 10.77 -2.30
N VAL A 59 7.44 10.83 -1.20
CA VAL A 59 6.10 10.24 -1.11
C VAL A 59 5.11 11.16 -1.80
N ILE A 60 4.27 10.60 -2.66
CA ILE A 60 3.23 11.31 -3.40
C ILE A 60 1.86 11.13 -2.75
N ALA A 61 1.56 9.91 -2.30
CA ALA A 61 0.27 9.63 -1.70
C ALA A 61 0.31 8.43 -0.75
N TYR A 62 -0.62 8.42 0.20
CA TYR A 62 -0.90 7.29 1.07
C TYR A 62 -2.32 6.79 0.84
N ALA A 63 -2.50 5.48 0.94
CA ALA A 63 -3.81 4.86 0.98
C ALA A 63 -3.86 3.80 2.08
N SER A 64 -4.98 3.71 2.79
CA SER A 64 -5.17 2.66 3.79
C SER A 64 -6.65 2.31 3.93
N ARG A 65 -6.92 1.08 4.32
CA ARG A 65 -8.27 0.59 4.59
C ARG A 65 -8.26 -0.53 5.62
N VAL A 66 -9.25 -0.53 6.50
CA VAL A 66 -9.53 -1.65 7.41
C VAL A 66 -10.22 -2.79 6.65
N LEU A 67 -9.84 -4.02 6.94
CA LEU A 67 -10.47 -5.23 6.38
C LEU A 67 -11.88 -5.41 6.95
N SER A 68 -12.84 -5.74 6.09
CA SER A 68 -14.17 -6.18 6.52
C SER A 68 -14.08 -7.53 7.25
N LYS A 69 -15.14 -7.91 7.99
CA LYS A 69 -15.20 -9.22 8.68
C LYS A 69 -14.98 -10.39 7.73
N ALA A 70 -15.52 -10.34 6.51
CA ALA A 70 -15.35 -11.39 5.50
C ALA A 70 -13.90 -11.44 4.97
N GLU A 71 -13.27 -10.29 4.74
CA GLU A 71 -11.90 -10.20 4.23
C GLU A 71 -10.85 -10.67 5.24
N ARG A 72 -11.11 -10.52 6.54
CA ARG A 72 -10.24 -11.04 7.61
C ARG A 72 -10.14 -12.58 7.60
N ASN A 73 -11.12 -13.26 7.04
CA ASN A 73 -11.12 -14.72 6.89
C ASN A 73 -10.37 -15.20 5.64
N TYR A 74 -9.85 -14.31 4.83
CA TYR A 74 -9.00 -14.71 3.70
C TYR A 74 -7.66 -15.25 4.20
N ASP A 75 -7.10 -16.22 3.48
CA ASP A 75 -5.72 -16.64 3.69
C ASP A 75 -4.75 -15.47 3.45
N VAL A 76 -3.51 -15.62 3.92
CA VAL A 76 -2.49 -14.56 3.85
C VAL A 76 -2.28 -14.09 2.42
N THR A 77 -2.11 -15.02 1.46
CA THR A 77 -1.87 -14.71 0.05
C THR A 77 -3.00 -13.89 -0.56
N LYS A 78 -4.25 -14.27 -0.26
CA LYS A 78 -5.42 -13.56 -0.76
C LYS A 78 -5.60 -12.18 -0.13
N ARG A 79 -5.23 -12.02 1.16
CA ARG A 79 -5.24 -10.71 1.83
C ARG A 79 -4.21 -9.76 1.24
N GLU A 80 -3.00 -10.24 0.97
CA GLU A 80 -1.95 -9.46 0.32
C GLU A 80 -2.34 -9.01 -1.09
N LEU A 81 -2.91 -9.93 -1.85
CA LEU A 81 -3.44 -9.59 -3.17
C LEU A 81 -4.56 -8.58 -3.10
N LEU A 82 -5.48 -8.70 -2.12
CA LEU A 82 -6.52 -7.71 -1.86
C LEU A 82 -5.93 -6.34 -1.52
N ALA A 83 -4.90 -6.29 -0.67
CA ALA A 83 -4.21 -5.06 -0.32
C ALA A 83 -3.68 -4.35 -1.57
N PHE A 84 -3.02 -5.11 -2.45
CA PHE A 84 -2.51 -4.59 -3.71
C PHE A 84 -3.63 -4.08 -4.63
N VAL A 85 -4.67 -4.87 -4.83
CA VAL A 85 -5.84 -4.50 -5.68
C VAL A 85 -6.50 -3.22 -5.17
N VAL A 86 -6.66 -3.06 -3.86
CA VAL A 86 -7.29 -1.85 -3.31
C VAL A 86 -6.35 -0.66 -3.38
N GLY A 87 -5.05 -0.86 -3.17
CA GLY A 87 -4.02 0.17 -3.40
C GLY A 87 -4.09 0.71 -4.83
N LEU A 88 -4.10 -0.18 -5.83
CA LEU A 88 -4.25 0.18 -7.24
C LEU A 88 -5.55 0.96 -7.54
N LYS A 89 -6.68 0.51 -6.99
CA LYS A 89 -7.95 1.20 -7.17
C LYS A 89 -7.95 2.61 -6.58
N THR A 90 -7.39 2.76 -5.38
CA THR A 90 -7.36 4.04 -4.68
C THR A 90 -6.42 5.04 -5.36
N LEU A 91 -5.27 4.54 -5.84
CA LEU A 91 -4.22 5.36 -6.44
C LEU A 91 -4.28 5.36 -7.98
N ARG A 92 -5.40 4.88 -8.55
CA ARG A 92 -5.57 4.67 -10.00
C ARG A 92 -5.27 5.92 -10.82
N HIS A 93 -5.64 7.08 -10.34
CA HIS A 93 -5.46 8.35 -11.06
C HIS A 93 -3.98 8.74 -11.25
N TYR A 94 -3.06 8.18 -10.45
CA TYR A 94 -1.62 8.33 -10.65
C TYR A 94 -1.04 7.24 -11.54
N LEU A 95 -1.58 6.00 -11.48
CA LEU A 95 -0.95 4.79 -12.00
C LEU A 95 -1.49 4.34 -13.36
N LEU A 96 -2.68 4.83 -13.76
CA LEU A 96 -3.26 4.44 -15.02
C LEU A 96 -2.52 5.10 -16.18
N ALA A 97 -2.26 4.34 -17.23
CA ALA A 97 -1.59 4.77 -18.48
C ALA A 97 -0.11 5.15 -18.34
N GLN A 98 0.56 4.72 -17.26
CA GLN A 98 2.02 4.84 -17.15
C GLN A 98 2.63 3.62 -16.46
N HIS A 99 3.90 3.37 -16.78
CA HIS A 99 4.66 2.30 -16.16
C HIS A 99 5.03 2.65 -14.72
N PHE A 100 4.97 1.66 -13.80
CA PHE A 100 5.40 1.82 -12.42
C PHE A 100 5.97 0.53 -11.84
N VAL A 101 6.63 0.64 -10.71
CA VAL A 101 7.28 -0.46 -10.01
C VAL A 101 6.51 -0.80 -8.74
N VAL A 102 6.13 -2.06 -8.58
CA VAL A 102 5.55 -2.59 -7.35
C VAL A 102 6.65 -3.22 -6.50
N ARG A 103 6.85 -2.72 -5.30
CA ARG A 103 7.81 -3.28 -4.35
C ARG A 103 7.07 -4.14 -3.32
N THR A 104 7.41 -5.41 -3.27
CA THR A 104 6.78 -6.37 -2.36
C THR A 104 7.78 -7.43 -1.91
N ASP A 105 7.56 -8.02 -0.75
CA ASP A 105 8.27 -9.21 -0.28
C ASP A 105 7.42 -10.49 -0.46
N HIS A 106 6.22 -10.36 -1.01
CA HIS A 106 5.25 -11.43 -1.11
C HIS A 106 5.11 -12.00 -2.53
N SER A 107 5.01 -13.31 -2.61
CA SER A 107 4.83 -14.05 -3.86
C SER A 107 3.38 -14.04 -4.39
N ALA A 108 2.45 -13.42 -3.67
CA ALA A 108 1.02 -13.41 -4.01
C ALA A 108 0.72 -12.93 -5.43
N LEU A 109 1.45 -11.91 -5.90
CA LEU A 109 1.30 -11.38 -7.26
C LEU A 109 1.83 -12.33 -8.35
N GLN A 110 2.89 -13.08 -8.06
CA GLN A 110 3.36 -14.12 -8.99
C GLN A 110 2.42 -15.30 -9.01
N TRP A 111 1.87 -15.67 -7.85
CA TRP A 111 0.95 -16.77 -7.72
C TRP A 111 -0.32 -16.55 -8.56
N ILE A 112 -0.97 -15.36 -8.48
CA ILE A 112 -2.19 -15.11 -9.25
C ILE A 112 -1.95 -15.08 -10.76
N ARG A 113 -0.81 -14.57 -11.23
CA ARG A 113 -0.46 -14.59 -12.66
C ARG A 113 -0.23 -15.99 -13.22
N ARG A 114 0.11 -16.95 -12.37
CA ARG A 114 0.34 -18.37 -12.74
C ARG A 114 -0.90 -19.24 -12.58
N MET A 115 -1.99 -18.70 -12.02
CA MET A 115 -3.21 -19.46 -11.81
C MET A 115 -3.93 -19.69 -13.14
N PRO A 116 -4.12 -20.95 -13.58
CA PRO A 116 -4.66 -21.24 -14.90
C PRO A 116 -6.12 -20.82 -15.06
N GLU A 117 -6.94 -20.95 -14.01
CA GLU A 117 -8.37 -20.63 -14.04
C GLU A 117 -8.79 -19.93 -12.74
N PRO A 118 -8.55 -18.62 -12.60
CA PRO A 118 -9.02 -17.88 -11.44
C PRO A 118 -10.54 -17.76 -11.46
N MET A 119 -11.19 -18.09 -10.34
CA MET A 119 -12.64 -18.00 -10.19
C MET A 119 -13.05 -16.93 -9.18
N GLY A 120 -14.29 -16.44 -9.31
CA GLY A 120 -14.92 -15.52 -8.37
C GLY A 120 -14.16 -14.19 -8.21
N PRO A 121 -13.82 -13.76 -6.98
CA PRO A 121 -13.10 -12.52 -6.75
C PRO A 121 -11.75 -12.44 -7.43
N LEU A 122 -11.02 -13.57 -7.52
CA LEU A 122 -9.68 -13.63 -8.11
C LEU A 122 -9.69 -13.32 -9.59
N ALA A 123 -10.67 -13.81 -10.35
CA ALA A 123 -10.83 -13.49 -11.77
C ALA A 123 -11.00 -11.98 -11.98
N ARG A 124 -11.87 -11.33 -11.18
CA ARG A 124 -12.10 -9.89 -11.26
C ARG A 124 -10.85 -9.07 -10.88
N TRP A 125 -10.05 -9.57 -9.93
CA TRP A 125 -8.81 -8.91 -9.56
C TRP A 125 -7.76 -9.03 -10.66
N LEU A 126 -7.66 -10.18 -11.31
CA LEU A 126 -6.76 -10.37 -12.43
C LEU A 126 -7.09 -9.42 -13.59
N THR A 127 -8.37 -9.35 -14.00
CA THR A 127 -8.84 -8.41 -15.03
C THR A 127 -8.51 -6.94 -14.67
N LEU A 128 -8.57 -6.60 -13.38
CA LEU A 128 -8.17 -5.26 -12.95
C LEU A 128 -6.65 -5.06 -13.07
N LEU A 129 -5.85 -6.04 -12.69
CA LEU A 129 -4.39 -5.96 -12.78
C LEU A 129 -3.91 -5.79 -14.23
N GLU A 130 -4.59 -6.40 -15.20
CA GLU A 130 -4.30 -6.29 -16.63
C GLU A 130 -4.48 -4.87 -17.20
N GLN A 131 -5.18 -3.98 -16.48
CA GLN A 131 -5.35 -2.58 -16.88
C GLN A 131 -4.11 -1.72 -16.60
N PHE A 132 -3.13 -2.24 -15.83
CA PHE A 132 -1.97 -1.49 -15.38
C PHE A 132 -0.69 -2.07 -15.96
N ASP A 133 0.23 -1.18 -16.30
CA ASP A 133 1.58 -1.55 -16.74
C ASP A 133 2.55 -1.42 -15.56
N PHE A 134 2.98 -2.56 -15.00
CA PHE A 134 3.89 -2.58 -13.87
C PHE A 134 4.85 -3.76 -13.86
N GLU A 135 6.01 -3.54 -13.29
CA GLU A 135 6.95 -4.59 -12.91
C GLU A 135 6.96 -4.84 -11.40
N ILE A 136 7.38 -6.04 -11.01
CA ILE A 136 7.46 -6.44 -9.60
C ILE A 136 8.92 -6.51 -9.19
N GLN A 137 9.30 -5.73 -8.18
CA GLN A 137 10.59 -5.79 -7.52
C GLN A 137 10.45 -6.40 -6.12
N PHE A 138 11.19 -7.48 -5.88
CA PHE A 138 11.21 -8.12 -4.57
C PHE A 138 12.18 -7.39 -3.63
N HIS A 139 11.67 -7.00 -2.46
CA HIS A 139 12.47 -6.48 -1.38
C HIS A 139 12.38 -7.40 -0.16
N SER A 140 13.53 -7.78 0.42
CA SER A 140 13.55 -8.44 1.72
C SER A 140 13.01 -7.48 2.81
N GLY A 141 12.16 -8.00 3.71
CA GLY A 141 11.28 -7.25 4.63
C GLY A 141 11.89 -6.21 5.59
N VAL A 142 13.18 -5.91 5.50
CA VAL A 142 13.88 -4.95 6.37
C VAL A 142 13.49 -3.49 6.10
N LYS A 143 12.91 -3.17 4.93
CA LYS A 143 12.54 -1.79 4.54
C LYS A 143 11.07 -1.42 4.82
N LYS A 144 10.27 -2.27 5.43
CA LYS A 144 8.82 -2.08 5.67
C LYS A 144 8.43 -1.04 6.72
N CYS A 145 9.37 -0.37 7.35
CA CYS A 145 9.07 0.55 8.47
C CYS A 145 8.10 1.70 8.12
N LYS A 146 8.04 2.10 6.83
CA LYS A 146 7.19 3.24 6.40
C LYS A 146 5.68 2.92 6.35
N LEU A 147 5.29 1.66 6.12
CA LEU A 147 3.90 1.26 5.88
C LEU A 147 3.14 0.84 7.14
N ARG A 148 3.81 0.29 8.11
CA ARG A 148 3.20 -0.27 9.33
C ARG A 148 2.39 0.77 10.12
N TRP A 149 2.84 2.01 10.14
CA TRP A 149 2.17 3.13 10.81
C TRP A 149 0.82 3.51 10.19
N VAL A 150 0.71 3.48 8.86
CA VAL A 150 -0.51 3.88 8.15
C VAL A 150 -1.64 2.89 8.41
N VAL A 151 -1.33 1.61 8.54
CA VAL A 151 -2.32 0.54 8.78
C VAL A 151 -2.87 0.58 10.20
N GLU A 152 -2.00 0.74 11.19
CA GLU A 152 -2.39 0.76 12.61
C GLU A 152 -3.27 1.97 12.95
N GLU A 153 -3.00 3.14 12.35
CA GLU A 153 -3.82 4.34 12.56
C GLU A 153 -5.26 4.17 12.06
N THR A 154 -5.43 3.53 10.90
CA THR A 154 -6.77 3.34 10.31
C THR A 154 -7.61 2.37 11.14
N ALA A 155 -6.99 1.40 11.79
CA ALA A 155 -7.66 0.44 12.67
C ALA A 155 -8.13 1.09 13.99
N LEU A 156 -7.35 2.02 14.54
CA LEU A 156 -7.67 2.71 15.81
C LEU A 156 -8.84 3.71 15.71
N ARG A 157 -9.15 4.22 14.51
CA ARG A 157 -10.24 5.20 14.33
C ARG A 157 -11.64 4.60 14.18
N ARG A 158 -11.75 3.27 14.09
CA ARG A 158 -13.03 2.56 13.90
C ARG A 158 -13.42 1.65 15.06
N GLY A 159 -12.69 1.67 16.15
CA GLY A 159 -13.01 1.09 17.45
C GLY A 159 -13.43 2.20 18.39
#